data_a43885725aee03bc8ba6244a93cf5df3
#
_entry.id   a43885725aee03bc8ba6244a93cf5df3
#
_cell.length_a   1.000
_cell.length_b   1.000
_cell.length_c   1.000
_cell.angle_alpha   90.00
_cell.angle_beta   90.00
_cell.angle_gamma   90.00
#
_symmetry.space_group_name_H-M   'P 1'
#
loop_
_entity.id
_entity.type
_entity.pdbx_description
1 polymer ?
#
loop_
_entity_poly.entity_id
_entity_poly.type
_entity_poly.pdbx_seq_one_letter_code
_entity_poly.pdbx_strand_id
1 'polypeptide(L)'
;MNAMTRILAPLAFGLTLAVVPATAEAGARKQDQDKAYEARQKNNLLALHQIEAIVVSRMEDEGASYLRGSAMLDPDRPVYLMRFQRSTRVFVIEVDARNGREIARSGR
;
A
#
# COMPACT_ATOMS: atom_id res chain seq x y z
N MET A 1 7.96 -7.94 55.00
CA MET A 1 7.28 -6.70 54.71
C MET A 1 7.80 -6.01 53.48
N ASN A 2 9.04 -5.73 53.50
CA ASN A 2 9.62 -5.04 52.35
C ASN A 2 9.71 -5.87 51.12
N ALA A 3 9.70 -7.17 51.29
CA ALA A 3 9.81 -8.05 50.15
C ALA A 3 8.66 -7.96 49.17
N MET A 4 7.51 -7.60 49.65
CA MET A 4 6.33 -7.52 48.82
C MET A 4 6.38 -6.34 47.85
N THR A 5 6.96 -5.29 48.29
CA THR A 5 7.03 -4.09 47.46
C THR A 5 7.88 -4.33 46.21
N ARG A 6 8.91 -5.10 46.34
CA ARG A 6 9.83 -5.35 45.25
C ARG A 6 9.23 -6.17 44.12
N ILE A 7 8.27 -7.00 44.45
CA ILE A 7 7.66 -7.90 43.47
C ILE A 7 6.86 -7.12 42.42
N LEU A 8 6.26 -6.03 42.81
CA LEU A 8 5.43 -5.28 41.91
C LEU A 8 6.20 -4.58 40.77
N ALA A 9 7.41 -4.16 41.06
CA ALA A 9 8.21 -3.48 40.08
C ALA A 9 8.50 -4.28 38.83
N PRO A 10 8.91 -5.56 38.94
CA PRO A 10 9.20 -6.36 37.76
C PRO A 10 8.02 -6.56 36.84
N LEU A 11 6.83 -6.60 37.38
CA LEU A 11 5.65 -6.83 36.57
C LEU A 11 5.37 -5.70 35.60
N ALA A 12 5.68 -4.50 36.00
CA ALA A 12 5.44 -3.32 35.16
C ALA A 12 6.30 -3.36 33.91
N PHE A 13 7.50 -3.86 33.99
CA PHE A 13 8.40 -3.91 32.84
C PHE A 13 7.89 -4.78 31.72
N GLY A 14 7.30 -5.91 32.05
CA GLY A 14 6.82 -6.83 31.04
C GLY A 14 5.76 -6.21 30.16
N LEU A 15 4.89 -5.44 30.74
CA LEU A 15 3.81 -4.79 29.99
C LEU A 15 4.33 -3.73 29.07
N THR A 16 5.33 -2.98 29.51
CA THR A 16 5.89 -1.91 28.70
C THR A 16 6.50 -2.43 27.40
N LEU A 17 7.20 -3.54 27.47
CA LEU A 17 7.87 -4.12 26.32
C LEU A 17 6.89 -4.55 25.23
N ALA A 18 5.73 -5.02 25.61
CA ALA A 18 4.75 -5.51 24.64
C ALA A 18 4.19 -4.40 23.77
N VAL A 19 4.16 -3.17 24.26
CA VAL A 19 3.57 -2.07 23.52
C VAL A 19 4.49 -1.50 22.44
N VAL A 20 5.79 -1.47 22.70
CA VAL A 20 6.76 -0.82 21.80
C VAL A 20 6.75 -1.35 20.38
N PRO A 21 6.78 -2.66 20.10
CA PRO A 21 6.78 -3.15 18.72
C PRO A 21 5.57 -2.72 17.91
N ALA A 22 4.40 -2.73 18.51
CA ALA A 22 3.18 -2.34 17.82
C ALA A 22 3.22 -0.88 17.38
N THR A 23 3.78 -0.01 18.20
CA THR A 23 3.91 1.40 17.89
C THR A 23 4.84 1.64 16.71
N ALA A 24 5.93 0.90 16.63
CA ALA A 24 6.89 1.05 15.54
C ALA A 24 6.29 0.69 14.20
N GLU A 25 5.50 -0.38 14.14
CA GLU A 25 4.83 -0.77 12.89
C GLU A 25 3.83 0.27 12.42
N ALA A 26 3.05 0.80 13.33
CA ALA A 26 2.07 1.83 12.99
C ALA A 26 2.74 3.07 12.43
N GLY A 27 3.89 3.47 13.00
CA GLY A 27 4.64 4.61 12.52
C GLY A 27 5.17 4.42 11.11
N ALA A 28 5.67 3.23 10.79
CA ALA A 28 6.20 2.95 9.46
C ALA A 28 5.11 3.03 8.40
N ARG A 29 3.94 2.48 8.66
CA ARG A 29 2.83 2.56 7.71
C ARG A 29 2.37 3.98 7.48
N LYS A 30 2.34 4.79 8.52
CA LYS A 30 1.93 6.17 8.39
C LYS A 30 2.90 6.95 7.52
N GLN A 31 4.19 6.71 7.67
CA GLN A 31 5.19 7.37 6.84
C GLN A 31 5.04 7.03 5.37
N ASP A 32 4.75 5.76 5.05
CA ASP A 32 4.55 5.36 3.67
C ASP A 32 3.32 6.03 3.07
N GLN A 33 2.25 6.13 3.83
CA GLN A 33 1.04 6.81 3.39
C GLN A 33 1.28 8.30 3.17
N ASP A 34 2.04 8.93 4.06
CA ASP A 34 2.35 10.35 3.94
C ASP A 34 3.17 10.64 2.70
N LYS A 35 4.15 9.79 2.40
CA LYS A 35 4.97 9.95 1.18
C LYS A 35 4.13 9.83 -0.07
N ALA A 36 3.21 8.87 -0.10
CA ALA A 36 2.33 8.70 -1.24
C ALA A 36 1.42 9.90 -1.43
N TYR A 37 0.90 10.44 -0.34
CA TYR A 37 0.05 11.62 -0.38
C TYR A 37 0.80 12.82 -0.91
N GLU A 38 2.00 13.06 -0.42
CA GLU A 38 2.83 14.17 -0.86
C GLU A 38 3.18 14.05 -2.35
N ALA A 39 3.52 12.85 -2.81
CA ALA A 39 3.83 12.63 -4.21
C ALA A 39 2.65 12.97 -5.09
N ARG A 40 1.45 12.58 -4.68
CA ARG A 40 0.24 12.88 -5.44
C ARG A 40 -0.02 14.38 -5.53
N GLN A 41 0.14 15.08 -4.41
CA GLN A 41 -0.06 16.53 -4.38
C GLN A 41 0.95 17.26 -5.23
N LYS A 42 2.21 16.89 -5.11
CA LYS A 42 3.30 17.56 -5.80
C LYS A 42 3.24 17.38 -7.32
N ASN A 43 2.86 16.19 -7.76
CA ASN A 43 2.92 15.82 -9.18
C ASN A 43 1.54 15.75 -9.83
N ASN A 44 0.51 16.20 -9.14
CA ASN A 44 -0.86 16.19 -9.69
C ASN A 44 -1.31 14.77 -10.03
N LEU A 45 -1.00 13.82 -9.16
CA LEU A 45 -1.30 12.41 -9.41
C LEU A 45 -2.70 12.04 -8.94
N LEU A 46 -3.30 11.08 -9.62
CA LEU A 46 -4.56 10.52 -9.20
C LEU A 46 -4.32 9.51 -8.07
N ALA A 47 -5.26 9.39 -7.16
CA ALA A 47 -5.17 8.37 -6.10
C ALA A 47 -5.45 6.99 -6.70
N LEU A 48 -4.97 5.95 -6.03
CA LEU A 48 -5.13 4.58 -6.53
C LEU A 48 -6.60 4.23 -6.78
N HIS A 49 -7.51 4.61 -5.88
CA HIS A 49 -8.91 4.28 -6.08
C HIS A 49 -9.52 4.96 -7.30
N GLN A 50 -9.01 6.13 -7.67
CA GLN A 50 -9.45 6.80 -8.91
C GLN A 50 -8.94 6.06 -10.14
N ILE A 51 -7.68 5.62 -10.09
CA ILE A 51 -7.09 4.82 -11.15
C ILE A 51 -7.83 3.48 -11.26
N GLU A 52 -8.15 2.87 -10.14
CA GLU A 52 -8.89 1.61 -10.15
C GLU A 52 -10.25 1.77 -10.85
N ALA A 53 -10.95 2.85 -10.57
CA ALA A 53 -12.25 3.08 -11.19
C ALA A 53 -12.15 3.16 -12.71
N ILE A 54 -11.10 3.81 -13.21
CA ILE A 54 -10.87 3.95 -14.65
C ILE A 54 -10.44 2.64 -15.28
N VAL A 55 -9.41 2.01 -14.70
CA VAL A 55 -8.74 0.87 -15.33
C VAL A 55 -9.53 -0.42 -15.16
N VAL A 56 -10.11 -0.65 -13.99
CA VAL A 56 -10.87 -1.88 -13.72
C VAL A 56 -12.07 -1.97 -14.66
N SER A 57 -12.78 -0.88 -14.86
CA SER A 57 -13.91 -0.85 -15.78
C SER A 57 -13.49 -1.24 -17.20
N ARG A 58 -12.40 -0.66 -17.66
CA ARG A 58 -11.87 -0.96 -19.00
C ARG A 58 -11.42 -2.41 -19.12
N MET A 59 -10.78 -2.94 -18.08
CA MET A 59 -10.30 -4.33 -18.12
C MET A 59 -11.41 -5.34 -17.98
N GLU A 60 -12.48 -5.01 -17.28
CA GLU A 60 -13.64 -5.89 -17.22
C GLU A 60 -14.27 -6.06 -18.59
N ASP A 61 -14.26 -5.01 -19.41
CA ASP A 61 -14.72 -5.11 -20.79
C ASP A 61 -13.87 -6.06 -21.60
N GLU A 62 -12.61 -6.25 -21.22
CA GLU A 62 -11.73 -7.23 -21.88
C GLU A 62 -11.84 -8.62 -21.26
N GLY A 63 -12.70 -8.81 -20.29
CA GLY A 63 -12.86 -10.10 -19.64
C GLY A 63 -11.86 -10.39 -18.54
N ALA A 64 -11.19 -9.37 -18.01
CA ALA A 64 -10.21 -9.55 -16.94
C ALA A 64 -10.77 -9.12 -15.59
N SER A 65 -10.39 -9.86 -14.56
CA SER A 65 -10.80 -9.57 -13.18
C SER A 65 -9.67 -8.94 -12.40
N TYR A 66 -9.98 -7.90 -11.65
CA TYR A 66 -8.99 -7.18 -10.86
C TYR A 66 -8.63 -7.95 -9.60
N LEU A 67 -7.36 -8.11 -9.32
CA LEU A 67 -6.88 -8.79 -8.11
C LEU A 67 -6.41 -7.80 -7.06
N ARG A 68 -5.47 -6.93 -7.43
CA ARG A 68 -5.00 -5.89 -6.52
C ARG A 68 -4.07 -4.91 -7.24
N GLY A 69 -3.86 -3.74 -6.61
CA GLY A 69 -2.93 -2.75 -7.12
C GLY A 69 -1.94 -2.29 -6.06
N SER A 70 -0.83 -1.74 -6.51
CA SER A 70 0.16 -1.12 -5.64
C SER A 70 0.75 0.10 -6.32
N ALA A 71 1.17 1.06 -5.52
CA ALA A 71 1.70 2.31 -6.03
C ALA A 71 3.22 2.27 -6.07
N MET A 72 3.79 2.78 -7.16
CA MET A 72 5.21 3.06 -7.26
C MET A 72 5.32 4.53 -7.67
N LEU A 73 5.28 5.40 -6.66
CA LEU A 73 5.20 6.84 -6.91
C LEU A 73 6.58 7.48 -6.88
N ASP A 74 7.42 7.06 -7.80
CA ASP A 74 8.71 7.68 -8.05
C ASP A 74 8.46 9.03 -8.75
N PRO A 75 9.11 10.12 -8.32
CA PRO A 75 8.93 11.42 -8.96
C PRO A 75 9.17 11.41 -10.47
N ASP A 76 10.13 10.62 -10.92
CA ASP A 76 10.45 10.55 -12.34
C ASP A 76 9.52 9.63 -13.11
N ARG A 77 8.94 8.66 -12.42
CA ARG A 77 8.10 7.66 -13.08
C ARG A 77 6.99 7.20 -12.13
N PRO A 78 5.99 8.05 -11.90
CA PRO A 78 4.90 7.70 -11.00
C PRO A 78 3.93 6.74 -11.68
N VAL A 79 3.90 5.50 -11.21
CA VAL A 79 3.05 4.47 -11.80
C VAL A 79 2.33 3.66 -10.73
N TYR A 80 1.22 3.05 -11.12
CA TYR A 80 0.54 2.03 -10.34
C TYR A 80 0.71 0.69 -11.05
N LEU A 81 0.97 -0.35 -10.28
CA LEU A 81 1.02 -1.71 -10.80
C LEU A 81 -0.28 -2.39 -10.41
N MET A 82 -1.04 -2.85 -11.40
CA MET A 82 -2.34 -3.46 -11.18
C MET A 82 -2.34 -4.88 -11.70
N ARG A 83 -2.71 -5.81 -10.84
CA ARG A 83 -2.70 -7.22 -11.18
C ARG A 83 -4.11 -7.68 -11.55
N PHE A 84 -4.20 -8.34 -12.69
CA PHE A 84 -5.46 -8.86 -13.22
C PHE A 84 -5.35 -10.33 -13.57
N GLN A 85 -6.51 -10.98 -13.69
CA GLN A 85 -6.58 -12.38 -14.10
C GLN A 85 -7.59 -12.53 -15.23
N ARG A 86 -7.19 -13.22 -16.28
CA ARG A 86 -8.08 -13.58 -17.38
C ARG A 86 -7.97 -15.09 -17.59
N SER A 87 -9.07 -15.80 -17.37
CA SER A 87 -9.06 -17.27 -17.34
C SER A 87 -8.08 -17.77 -16.30
N THR A 88 -7.06 -18.53 -16.69
CA THR A 88 -6.06 -19.05 -15.77
C THR A 88 -4.78 -18.22 -15.75
N ARG A 89 -4.75 -17.12 -16.46
CA ARG A 89 -3.54 -16.30 -16.59
C ARG A 89 -3.61 -15.06 -15.72
N VAL A 90 -2.50 -14.79 -15.01
CA VAL A 90 -2.35 -13.58 -14.21
C VAL A 90 -1.34 -12.69 -14.91
N PHE A 91 -1.66 -11.41 -15.01
CA PHE A 91 -0.76 -10.44 -15.64
C PHE A 91 -0.81 -9.13 -14.87
N VAL A 92 0.22 -8.31 -15.08
CA VAL A 92 0.37 -7.02 -14.41
C VAL A 92 0.33 -5.92 -15.45
N ILE A 93 -0.44 -4.88 -15.17
CA ILE A 93 -0.49 -3.69 -16.00
C ILE A 93 0.19 -2.57 -15.24
N GLU A 94 1.10 -1.88 -15.90
CA GLU A 94 1.73 -0.68 -15.39
C GLU A 94 0.95 0.51 -15.93
N VAL A 95 0.46 1.34 -15.02
CA VAL A 95 -0.46 2.43 -15.35
C VAL A 95 0.13 3.76 -14.91
N ASP A 96 0.06 4.76 -15.78
CA ASP A 96 0.53 6.10 -15.45
C ASP A 96 -0.37 6.69 -14.35
N ALA A 97 0.24 7.11 -13.24
CA ALA A 97 -0.49 7.64 -12.11
C ALA A 97 -1.10 9.01 -12.37
N ARG A 98 -0.71 9.67 -13.46
CA ARG A 98 -1.23 11.00 -13.80
C ARG A 98 -2.58 10.94 -14.49
N ASN A 99 -2.82 9.90 -15.25
CA ASN A 99 -4.00 9.88 -16.12
C ASN A 99 -4.66 8.50 -16.26
N GLY A 100 -4.10 7.44 -15.70
CA GLY A 100 -4.69 6.10 -15.80
C GLY A 100 -4.42 5.39 -17.12
N ARG A 101 -3.50 5.89 -17.93
CA ARG A 101 -3.17 5.24 -19.20
C ARG A 101 -2.26 4.05 -18.98
N GLU A 102 -2.50 2.99 -19.71
CA GLU A 102 -1.66 1.81 -19.65
C GLU A 102 -0.31 2.11 -20.32
N ILE A 103 0.78 1.85 -19.59
CA ILE A 103 2.13 2.06 -20.11
C ILE A 103 2.70 0.75 -20.61
N ALA A 104 2.53 -0.33 -19.84
CA ALA A 104 3.11 -1.62 -20.16
C ALA A 104 2.26 -2.73 -19.59
N ARG A 105 2.39 -3.91 -20.14
CA ARG A 105 1.67 -5.10 -19.69
C ARG A 105 2.63 -6.26 -19.67
N SER A 106 2.67 -7.02 -18.56
CA SER A 106 3.57 -8.15 -18.42
C SER A 106 2.89 -9.29 -17.71
N GLY A 107 3.42 -10.50 -17.90
CA GLY A 107 2.86 -11.71 -17.32
C GLY A 107 2.18 -12.54 -18.40
N ARG A 108 1.55 -13.65 -17.94
CA ARG A 108 0.98 -14.60 -18.91
C ARG A 108 -0.44 -14.90 -18.62
#